data_15094dba2d807d66b47504f513889702
#
_entry.id   15094dba2d807d66b47504f513889702
#
_cell.length_a   1.000
_cell.length_b   1.000
_cell.length_c   1.000
_cell.angle_alpha   90.00
_cell.angle_beta   90.00
_cell.angle_gamma   90.00
#
_symmetry.space_group_name_H-M   'P 1'
#
loop_
_entity.id
_entity.type
_entity.pdbx_description
1 polymer ?
#
loop_
_entity_poly.entity_id
_entity_poly.type
_entity_poly.pdbx_seq_one_letter_code
_entity_poly.pdbx_strand_id
1 'polypeptide(L)'
;MTTITHTTHTTDRMPPSTWSPPARWARWSAYAVATWAVAFAGVNVWLLFGGVAADSPLREVWGAMTVMNLLVIALKGVGAATALASVQPWGERLPRWLLTGSMWGAAGLLLLYAGLNLGVMIADGQLTAMTALAGGEFIVPAWAYATFFAVPGILFAAAGRDHQRRSGTSRRWAILGLLGAPLLLGAVLFGMPALLRLAGLLPA
;
A
#
# COMPACT_ATOMS: atom_id res chain seq x y z
N MET A 1 -17.18 -26.87 65.15
CA MET A 1 -17.11 -27.57 63.82
C MET A 1 -16.96 -26.51 62.74
N THR A 2 -15.75 -26.24 62.31
CA THR A 2 -15.44 -25.10 61.43
C THR A 2 -15.28 -25.64 60.03
N THR A 3 -16.22 -25.32 59.13
CA THR A 3 -16.21 -25.75 57.73
C THR A 3 -15.26 -24.85 56.92
N ILE A 4 -14.13 -25.39 56.49
CA ILE A 4 -13.18 -24.70 55.61
C ILE A 4 -13.70 -24.85 54.18
N THR A 5 -14.22 -23.76 53.60
CA THR A 5 -14.60 -23.70 52.19
C THR A 5 -13.31 -23.51 51.34
N HIS A 6 -12.89 -24.57 50.67
CA HIS A 6 -11.84 -24.49 49.65
C HIS A 6 -12.38 -23.74 48.41
N THR A 7 -12.01 -22.48 48.28
CA THR A 7 -12.16 -21.74 47.02
C THR A 7 -11.17 -22.31 46.03
N THR A 8 -11.62 -23.16 45.09
CA THR A 8 -10.85 -23.58 43.92
C THR A 8 -10.63 -22.35 43.04
N HIS A 9 -9.40 -21.83 43.05
CA HIS A 9 -8.92 -20.88 42.04
C HIS A 9 -8.99 -21.59 40.67
N THR A 10 -10.05 -21.35 39.93
CA THR A 10 -10.09 -21.61 38.50
C THR A 10 -9.04 -20.70 37.90
N THR A 11 -7.87 -21.26 37.57
CA THR A 11 -6.90 -20.59 36.69
C THR A 11 -7.61 -20.27 35.39
N ASP A 12 -7.90 -18.98 35.23
CA ASP A 12 -8.43 -18.39 33.98
C ASP A 12 -7.45 -18.75 32.87
N ARG A 13 -7.66 -19.93 32.24
CA ARG A 13 -6.91 -20.30 31.03
C ARG A 13 -7.38 -19.30 29.97
N MET A 14 -6.48 -18.36 29.62
CA MET A 14 -6.69 -17.55 28.41
C MET A 14 -7.16 -18.48 27.31
N PRO A 15 -8.26 -18.16 26.62
CA PRO A 15 -8.73 -18.97 25.52
C PRO A 15 -7.57 -19.14 24.53
N PRO A 16 -7.33 -20.34 24.00
CA PRO A 16 -6.26 -20.57 23.04
C PRO A 16 -6.38 -19.58 21.89
N SER A 17 -5.27 -19.00 21.48
CA SER A 17 -5.26 -18.01 20.39
C SER A 17 -6.05 -18.58 19.21
N THR A 18 -7.09 -17.86 18.81
CA THR A 18 -7.99 -18.29 17.72
C THR A 18 -7.35 -18.04 16.33
N TRP A 19 -6.01 -18.00 16.27
CA TRP A 19 -5.32 -17.79 15.00
C TRP A 19 -5.60 -18.95 14.04
N SER A 20 -6.31 -18.64 12.96
CA SER A 20 -6.52 -19.57 11.87
C SER A 20 -5.46 -19.34 10.80
N PRO A 21 -4.73 -20.37 10.39
CA PRO A 21 -3.71 -20.23 9.36
C PRO A 21 -4.34 -19.71 8.06
N PRO A 22 -3.68 -18.77 7.36
CA PRO A 22 -4.17 -18.25 6.10
C PRO A 22 -4.19 -19.34 5.02
N ALA A 23 -5.12 -19.23 4.08
CA ALA A 23 -5.15 -20.09 2.91
C ALA A 23 -3.80 -20.01 2.15
N ARG A 24 -3.40 -21.13 1.53
CA ARG A 24 -2.10 -21.20 0.81
C ARG A 24 -1.97 -20.10 -0.24
N TRP A 25 -3.02 -19.87 -1.03
CA TRP A 25 -3.03 -18.83 -2.05
C TRP A 25 -2.91 -17.41 -1.44
N ALA A 26 -3.53 -17.15 -0.28
CA ALA A 26 -3.44 -15.86 0.40
C ALA A 26 -2.01 -15.59 0.92
N ARG A 27 -1.32 -16.60 1.40
CA ARG A 27 0.11 -16.49 1.78
C ARG A 27 0.97 -16.13 0.59
N TRP A 28 0.81 -16.85 -0.54
CA TRP A 28 1.54 -16.53 -1.76
C TRP A 28 1.26 -15.12 -2.26
N SER A 29 -0.02 -14.69 -2.26
CA SER A 29 -0.39 -13.32 -2.64
C SER A 29 0.29 -12.28 -1.74
N ALA A 30 0.29 -12.49 -0.42
CA ALA A 30 0.91 -11.56 0.53
C ALA A 30 2.44 -11.50 0.35
N TYR A 31 3.11 -12.63 0.17
CA TYR A 31 4.56 -12.65 -0.09
C TYR A 31 4.91 -12.02 -1.43
N ALA A 32 4.17 -12.35 -2.50
CA ALA A 32 4.41 -11.79 -3.83
C ALA A 32 4.28 -10.26 -3.82
N VAL A 33 3.22 -9.73 -3.19
CA VAL A 33 3.02 -8.28 -3.13
C VAL A 33 4.02 -7.58 -2.21
N ALA A 34 4.44 -8.21 -1.11
CA ALA A 34 5.49 -7.68 -0.23
C ALA A 34 6.83 -7.61 -0.98
N THR A 35 7.20 -8.67 -1.71
CA THR A 35 8.41 -8.69 -2.55
C THR A 35 8.36 -7.62 -3.63
N TRP A 36 7.23 -7.49 -4.33
CA TRP A 36 7.04 -6.42 -5.32
C TRP A 36 7.21 -5.02 -4.69
N ALA A 37 6.59 -4.78 -3.53
CA ALA A 37 6.66 -3.48 -2.86
C ALA A 37 8.09 -3.14 -2.43
N VAL A 38 8.83 -4.11 -1.89
CA VAL A 38 10.25 -3.93 -1.48
C VAL A 38 11.14 -3.70 -2.70
N ALA A 39 11.00 -4.52 -3.76
CA ALA A 39 11.78 -4.35 -4.98
C ALA A 39 11.53 -2.98 -5.63
N PHE A 40 10.26 -2.58 -5.70
CA PHE A 40 9.91 -1.29 -6.26
C PHE A 40 10.31 -0.10 -5.35
N ALA A 41 10.32 -0.26 -4.02
CA ALA A 41 10.93 0.71 -3.11
C ALA A 41 12.43 0.85 -3.37
N GLY A 42 13.14 -0.26 -3.62
CA GLY A 42 14.55 -0.26 -4.01
C GLY A 42 14.83 0.56 -5.26
N VAL A 43 13.98 0.45 -6.29
CA VAL A 43 14.08 1.29 -7.50
C VAL A 43 13.93 2.78 -7.15
N ASN A 44 12.98 3.13 -6.29
CA ASN A 44 12.80 4.52 -5.87
C ASN A 44 13.99 5.05 -5.04
N VAL A 45 14.57 4.20 -4.19
CA VAL A 45 15.81 4.53 -3.45
C VAL A 45 16.96 4.77 -4.42
N TRP A 46 17.15 3.88 -5.41
CA TRP A 46 18.18 4.05 -6.42
C TRP A 46 18.00 5.37 -7.21
N LEU A 47 16.77 5.73 -7.58
CA LEU A 47 16.48 7.01 -8.24
C LEU A 47 16.85 8.22 -7.38
N LEU A 48 16.75 8.13 -6.04
CA LEU A 48 17.15 9.22 -5.13
C LEU A 48 18.66 9.48 -5.15
N PHE A 49 19.48 8.43 -5.36
CA PHE A 49 20.94 8.53 -5.23
C PHE A 49 21.69 8.78 -6.54
N GLY A 50 21.05 8.86 -7.67
CA GLY A 50 21.78 9.12 -8.91
C GLY A 50 21.03 8.85 -10.20
N GLY A 51 19.75 8.56 -10.12
CA GLY A 51 18.95 8.19 -11.28
C GLY A 51 18.54 9.33 -12.21
N VAL A 52 18.94 10.59 -11.95
CA VAL A 52 18.60 11.74 -12.80
C VAL A 52 19.85 12.37 -13.35
N ALA A 53 19.97 12.39 -14.67
CA ALA A 53 21.09 13.01 -15.38
C ALA A 53 21.26 14.50 -14.99
N ALA A 54 22.51 14.99 -15.05
CA ALA A 54 22.84 16.34 -14.62
C ALA A 54 22.15 17.45 -15.44
N ASP A 55 21.81 17.16 -16.67
CA ASP A 55 21.16 18.02 -17.66
C ASP A 55 19.63 17.81 -17.76
N SER A 56 19.07 16.96 -16.92
CA SER A 56 17.63 16.69 -16.92
C SER A 56 16.82 17.90 -16.44
N PRO A 57 15.73 18.30 -17.15
CA PRO A 57 14.80 19.34 -16.70
C PRO A 57 14.13 19.01 -15.37
N LEU A 58 14.16 17.73 -14.94
CA LEU A 58 13.65 17.31 -13.64
C LEU A 58 14.46 17.87 -12.46
N ARG A 59 15.65 18.41 -12.68
CA ARG A 59 16.47 19.03 -11.62
C ARG A 59 15.81 20.24 -10.97
N GLU A 60 15.06 21.03 -11.73
CA GLU A 60 14.36 22.19 -11.21
C GLU A 60 13.31 21.81 -10.15
N VAL A 61 12.68 20.66 -10.30
CA VAL A 61 11.67 20.12 -9.39
C VAL A 61 12.20 19.02 -8.49
N TRP A 62 13.53 18.80 -8.45
CA TRP A 62 14.17 17.69 -7.76
C TRP A 62 13.83 17.63 -6.27
N GLY A 63 13.75 18.76 -5.58
CA GLY A 63 13.35 18.82 -4.17
C GLY A 63 11.95 18.25 -3.93
N ALA A 64 10.98 18.65 -4.75
CA ALA A 64 9.63 18.12 -4.67
C ALA A 64 9.56 16.63 -5.03
N MET A 65 10.29 16.20 -6.05
CA MET A 65 10.38 14.79 -6.45
C MET A 65 11.03 13.93 -5.36
N THR A 66 12.04 14.44 -4.66
CA THR A 66 12.67 13.74 -3.53
C THR A 66 11.67 13.48 -2.40
N VAL A 67 10.89 14.49 -2.02
CA VAL A 67 9.85 14.35 -0.98
C VAL A 67 8.79 13.33 -1.42
N MET A 68 8.33 13.42 -2.66
CA MET A 68 7.37 12.46 -3.22
C MET A 68 7.93 11.04 -3.24
N ASN A 69 9.17 10.84 -3.65
CA ASN A 69 9.82 9.53 -3.64
C ASN A 69 9.95 8.95 -2.23
N LEU A 70 10.34 9.77 -1.24
CA LEU A 70 10.40 9.32 0.16
C LEU A 70 9.03 8.88 0.67
N LEU A 71 7.97 9.65 0.37
CA LEU A 71 6.60 9.28 0.72
C LEU A 71 6.20 7.95 0.07
N VAL A 72 6.50 7.78 -1.22
CA VAL A 72 6.20 6.55 -1.97
C VAL A 72 6.97 5.35 -1.41
N ILE A 73 8.24 5.52 -1.04
CA ILE A 73 9.05 4.47 -0.39
C ILE A 73 8.41 4.08 0.95
N ALA A 74 8.04 5.06 1.77
CA ALA A 74 7.40 4.82 3.06
C ALA A 74 6.06 4.07 2.90
N LEU A 75 5.21 4.49 1.96
CA LEU A 75 3.94 3.83 1.66
C LEU A 75 4.14 2.38 1.18
N LYS A 76 5.16 2.10 0.37
CA LYS A 76 5.52 0.74 -0.05
C LYS A 76 6.00 -0.11 1.12
N GLY A 77 6.81 0.47 2.03
CA GLY A 77 7.24 -0.20 3.26
C GLY A 77 6.05 -0.58 4.14
N VAL A 78 5.12 0.36 4.35
CA VAL A 78 3.86 0.10 5.09
C VAL A 78 3.03 -0.96 4.38
N GLY A 79 2.90 -0.90 3.05
CA GLY A 79 2.18 -1.89 2.27
C GLY A 79 2.78 -3.30 2.42
N ALA A 80 4.10 -3.43 2.29
CA ALA A 80 4.80 -4.71 2.49
C ALA A 80 4.59 -5.26 3.90
N ALA A 81 4.78 -4.42 4.93
CA ALA A 81 4.56 -4.80 6.32
C ALA A 81 3.12 -5.25 6.58
N THR A 82 2.14 -4.53 6.03
CA THR A 82 0.71 -4.85 6.15
C THR A 82 0.37 -6.18 5.46
N ALA A 83 0.91 -6.42 4.26
CA ALA A 83 0.73 -7.67 3.54
C ALA A 83 1.28 -8.85 4.35
N LEU A 84 2.49 -8.73 4.90
CA LEU A 84 3.09 -9.77 5.74
C LEU A 84 2.30 -9.96 7.04
N ALA A 85 1.89 -8.88 7.71
CA ALA A 85 1.09 -8.95 8.92
C ALA A 85 -0.23 -9.70 8.72
N SER A 86 -0.83 -9.57 7.53
CA SER A 86 -2.10 -10.25 7.23
C SER A 86 -2.01 -11.79 7.25
N VAL A 87 -0.80 -12.35 7.10
CA VAL A 87 -0.57 -13.82 6.97
C VAL A 87 0.40 -14.38 8.01
N GLN A 88 0.95 -13.54 8.88
CA GLN A 88 1.90 -13.93 9.92
C GLN A 88 1.26 -13.82 11.32
N PRO A 89 1.67 -14.66 12.29
CA PRO A 89 1.10 -14.63 13.65
C PRO A 89 1.28 -13.28 14.37
N TRP A 90 2.37 -12.57 14.11
CA TRP A 90 2.60 -11.26 14.73
C TRP A 90 1.57 -10.19 14.33
N GLY A 91 0.89 -10.39 13.19
CA GLY A 91 -0.18 -9.53 12.73
C GLY A 91 -1.40 -9.51 13.66
N GLU A 92 -1.57 -10.51 14.53
CA GLU A 92 -2.64 -10.53 15.54
C GLU A 92 -2.50 -9.40 16.58
N ARG A 93 -1.29 -8.85 16.73
CA ARG A 93 -1.03 -7.69 17.60
C ARG A 93 -1.58 -6.38 17.04
N LEU A 94 -1.88 -6.36 15.76
CA LEU A 94 -2.44 -5.18 15.09
C LEU A 94 -3.97 -5.23 15.09
N PRO A 95 -4.64 -4.06 15.18
CA PRO A 95 -6.08 -4.00 15.08
C PRO A 95 -6.57 -4.60 13.75
N ARG A 96 -7.49 -5.56 13.81
CA ARG A 96 -8.03 -6.27 12.63
C ARG A 96 -8.62 -5.33 11.59
N TRP A 97 -9.28 -4.27 12.04
CA TRP A 97 -9.85 -3.24 11.16
C TRP A 97 -8.76 -2.47 10.40
N LEU A 98 -7.64 -2.20 11.05
CA LEU A 98 -6.51 -1.51 10.44
C LEU A 98 -5.89 -2.35 9.33
N LEU A 99 -5.62 -3.64 9.59
CA LEU A 99 -5.08 -4.54 8.56
C LEU A 99 -6.05 -4.67 7.38
N THR A 100 -7.36 -4.87 7.66
CA THR A 100 -8.36 -4.96 6.60
C THR A 100 -8.41 -3.66 5.78
N GLY A 101 -8.50 -2.50 6.44
CA GLY A 101 -8.55 -1.20 5.77
C GLY A 101 -7.30 -0.91 4.94
N SER A 102 -6.10 -1.19 5.48
CA SER A 102 -4.83 -0.97 4.77
C SER A 102 -4.67 -1.87 3.55
N MET A 103 -5.06 -3.16 3.64
CA MET A 103 -4.99 -4.09 2.51
C MET A 103 -5.92 -3.66 1.37
N TRP A 104 -7.17 -3.29 1.69
CA TRP A 104 -8.12 -2.80 0.70
C TRP A 104 -7.76 -1.39 0.20
N GLY A 105 -7.15 -0.55 1.05
CA GLY A 105 -6.63 0.75 0.65
C GLY A 105 -5.48 0.64 -0.35
N ALA A 106 -4.52 -0.23 -0.10
CA ALA A 106 -3.43 -0.50 -1.04
C ALA A 106 -3.97 -1.06 -2.37
N ALA A 107 -4.93 -2.00 -2.32
CA ALA A 107 -5.59 -2.51 -3.52
C ALA A 107 -6.28 -1.39 -4.31
N GLY A 108 -7.06 -0.54 -3.65
CA GLY A 108 -7.77 0.58 -4.26
C GLY A 108 -6.82 1.58 -4.93
N LEU A 109 -5.75 1.98 -4.23
CA LEU A 109 -4.74 2.90 -4.75
C LEU A 109 -4.07 2.35 -6.02
N LEU A 110 -3.62 1.10 -5.98
CA LEU A 110 -2.90 0.49 -7.10
C LEU A 110 -3.82 0.26 -8.31
N LEU A 111 -5.04 -0.20 -8.09
CA LEU A 111 -6.02 -0.42 -9.17
C LEU A 111 -6.48 0.91 -9.78
N LEU A 112 -6.75 1.93 -8.96
CA LEU A 112 -7.08 3.26 -9.43
C LEU A 112 -5.93 3.86 -10.24
N TYR A 113 -4.70 3.76 -9.73
CA TYR A 113 -3.51 4.26 -10.42
C TYR A 113 -3.31 3.56 -11.77
N ALA A 114 -3.42 2.23 -11.82
CA ALA A 114 -3.35 1.46 -13.05
C ALA A 114 -4.44 1.88 -14.06
N GLY A 115 -5.69 2.01 -13.60
CA GLY A 115 -6.81 2.38 -14.43
C GLY A 115 -6.72 3.80 -14.97
N LEU A 116 -6.35 4.77 -14.13
CA LEU A 116 -6.20 6.16 -14.55
C LEU A 116 -5.07 6.31 -15.58
N ASN A 117 -3.90 5.70 -15.34
CA ASN A 117 -2.78 5.77 -16.30
C ASN A 117 -3.15 5.13 -17.64
N LEU A 118 -3.78 3.97 -17.62
CA LEU A 118 -4.25 3.33 -18.85
C LEU A 118 -5.30 4.19 -19.56
N GLY A 119 -6.25 4.77 -18.81
CA GLY A 119 -7.28 5.65 -19.36
C GLY A 119 -6.70 6.90 -20.04
N VAL A 120 -5.75 7.57 -19.39
CA VAL A 120 -5.07 8.75 -19.96
C VAL A 120 -4.28 8.36 -21.21
N MET A 121 -3.49 7.27 -21.17
CA MET A 121 -2.73 6.80 -22.32
C MET A 121 -3.60 6.47 -23.53
N ILE A 122 -4.78 5.87 -23.30
CA ILE A 122 -5.75 5.57 -24.37
C ILE A 122 -6.37 6.88 -24.91
N ALA A 123 -6.76 7.80 -24.03
CA ALA A 123 -7.38 9.06 -24.43
C ALA A 123 -6.44 9.94 -25.25
N ASP A 124 -5.16 9.96 -24.90
CA ASP A 124 -4.12 10.73 -25.61
C ASP A 124 -3.59 10.00 -26.87
N GLY A 125 -4.09 8.81 -27.19
CA GLY A 125 -3.59 7.98 -28.28
C GLY A 125 -2.18 7.44 -28.06
N GLN A 126 -1.62 7.60 -26.86
CA GLN A 126 -0.30 7.13 -26.48
C GLN A 126 -0.39 5.71 -25.92
N LEU A 127 -0.20 4.72 -26.78
CA LEU A 127 -0.17 3.31 -26.35
C LEU A 127 1.13 2.90 -25.66
N THR A 128 2.05 3.85 -25.48
CA THR A 128 3.34 3.64 -24.81
C THR A 128 3.56 4.64 -23.70
N ALA A 129 4.01 4.17 -22.53
CA ALA A 129 4.49 5.04 -21.46
C ALA A 129 6.00 5.24 -21.62
N MET A 130 6.44 6.48 -21.58
CA MET A 130 7.87 6.80 -21.49
C MET A 130 8.25 6.89 -20.01
N THR A 131 9.17 6.05 -19.57
CA THR A 131 9.75 6.13 -18.23
C THR A 131 11.21 6.54 -18.38
N ALA A 132 11.58 7.72 -17.89
CA ALA A 132 12.96 8.14 -17.78
C ALA A 132 13.62 7.41 -16.59
N LEU A 133 14.46 6.43 -16.87
CA LEU A 133 15.26 5.73 -15.87
C LEU A 133 16.74 5.95 -16.20
N ALA A 134 17.48 6.56 -15.27
CA ALA A 134 18.96 6.64 -15.31
C ALA A 134 19.57 7.07 -16.64
N GLY A 135 19.06 8.12 -17.26
CA GLY A 135 19.60 8.67 -18.50
C GLY A 135 19.21 7.90 -19.77
N GLY A 136 18.33 6.92 -19.67
CA GLY A 136 17.72 6.21 -20.80
C GLY A 136 16.20 6.38 -20.81
N GLU A 137 15.63 6.53 -22.00
CA GLU A 137 14.18 6.48 -22.19
C GLU A 137 13.77 5.03 -22.41
N PHE A 138 13.05 4.45 -21.43
CA PHE A 138 12.44 3.15 -21.62
C PHE A 138 11.01 3.33 -22.11
N ILE A 139 10.73 2.82 -23.29
CA ILE A 139 9.37 2.78 -23.85
C ILE A 139 8.71 1.49 -23.34
N VAL A 140 7.71 1.64 -22.47
CA VAL A 140 6.94 0.51 -21.94
C VAL A 140 5.55 0.53 -22.55
N PRO A 141 5.04 -0.59 -23.08
CA PRO A 141 3.64 -0.64 -23.54
C PRO A 141 2.67 -0.28 -22.40
N ALA A 142 1.64 0.49 -22.71
CA ALA A 142 0.65 0.95 -21.72
C ALA A 142 0.04 -0.19 -20.91
N TRP A 143 -0.25 -1.33 -21.57
CA TRP A 143 -0.77 -2.51 -20.91
C TRP A 143 0.22 -3.14 -19.91
N ALA A 144 1.53 -3.13 -20.22
CA ALA A 144 2.56 -3.65 -19.31
C ALA A 144 2.69 -2.75 -18.07
N TYR A 145 2.65 -1.42 -18.27
CA TYR A 145 2.66 -0.46 -17.18
C TYR A 145 1.42 -0.60 -16.28
N ALA A 146 0.22 -0.66 -16.87
CA ALA A 146 -1.01 -0.88 -16.13
C ALA A 146 -0.98 -2.22 -15.37
N THR A 147 -0.51 -3.29 -15.99
CA THR A 147 -0.39 -4.62 -15.38
C THR A 147 0.57 -4.62 -14.20
N PHE A 148 1.69 -3.87 -14.29
CA PHE A 148 2.68 -3.76 -13.22
C PHE A 148 2.08 -3.23 -11.91
N PHE A 149 1.01 -2.41 -11.96
CA PHE A 149 0.29 -1.92 -10.80
C PHE A 149 -0.99 -2.69 -10.51
N ALA A 150 -1.70 -3.16 -11.54
CA ALA A 150 -2.95 -3.88 -11.36
C ALA A 150 -2.75 -5.24 -10.68
N VAL A 151 -1.72 -5.99 -11.06
CA VAL A 151 -1.43 -7.31 -10.48
C VAL A 151 -1.23 -7.22 -8.97
N PRO A 152 -0.30 -6.39 -8.43
CA PRO A 152 -0.17 -6.27 -6.98
C PRO A 152 -1.44 -5.72 -6.32
N GLY A 153 -2.22 -4.85 -6.97
CA GLY A 153 -3.52 -4.41 -6.47
C GLY A 153 -4.50 -5.57 -6.26
N ILE A 154 -4.58 -6.48 -7.23
CA ILE A 154 -5.39 -7.71 -7.14
C ILE A 154 -4.85 -8.64 -6.03
N LEU A 155 -3.54 -8.79 -5.90
CA LEU A 155 -2.92 -9.61 -4.85
C LEU A 155 -3.19 -9.04 -3.44
N PHE A 156 -3.16 -7.71 -3.27
CA PHE A 156 -3.58 -7.07 -2.02
C PHE A 156 -5.05 -7.35 -1.72
N ALA A 157 -5.95 -7.21 -2.70
CA ALA A 157 -7.37 -7.50 -2.53
C ALA A 157 -7.61 -8.98 -2.17
N ALA A 158 -6.89 -9.90 -2.82
CA ALA A 158 -6.96 -11.32 -2.54
C ALA A 158 -6.55 -11.64 -1.09
N ALA A 159 -5.35 -11.21 -0.67
CA ALA A 159 -4.88 -11.43 0.70
C ALA A 159 -5.77 -10.71 1.73
N GLY A 160 -6.23 -9.49 1.43
CA GLY A 160 -7.16 -8.72 2.27
C GLY A 160 -8.50 -9.41 2.46
N ARG A 161 -9.04 -10.04 1.41
CA ARG A 161 -10.29 -10.81 1.48
C ARG A 161 -10.17 -12.03 2.39
N ASP A 162 -9.06 -12.76 2.29
CA ASP A 162 -8.80 -13.91 3.17
C ASP A 162 -8.66 -13.46 4.63
N HIS A 163 -7.86 -12.41 4.88
CA HIS A 163 -7.72 -11.83 6.22
C HIS A 163 -9.07 -11.37 6.78
N GLN A 164 -9.87 -10.65 6.00
CA GLN A 164 -11.19 -10.17 6.41
C GLN A 164 -12.12 -11.32 6.81
N ARG A 165 -12.13 -12.42 6.03
CA ARG A 165 -12.95 -13.61 6.32
C ARG A 165 -12.51 -14.29 7.62
N ARG A 166 -11.21 -14.49 7.81
CA ARG A 166 -10.66 -15.14 9.00
C ARG A 166 -10.84 -14.31 10.28
N SER A 167 -10.66 -12.99 10.16
CA SER A 167 -10.75 -12.06 11.29
C SER A 167 -12.19 -11.69 11.66
N GLY A 168 -13.18 -12.02 10.81
CA GLY A 168 -14.57 -11.60 11.01
C GLY A 168 -14.78 -10.09 10.88
N THR A 169 -13.83 -9.36 10.26
CA THR A 169 -13.89 -7.91 10.18
C THR A 169 -15.03 -7.46 9.25
N SER A 170 -15.80 -6.46 9.70
CA SER A 170 -16.94 -5.91 8.96
C SER A 170 -16.52 -5.36 7.58
N ARG A 171 -17.38 -5.60 6.56
CA ARG A 171 -17.20 -5.11 5.19
C ARG A 171 -17.02 -3.59 5.09
N ARG A 172 -17.56 -2.83 6.04
CA ARG A 172 -17.38 -1.37 6.09
C ARG A 172 -15.91 -0.95 6.08
N TRP A 173 -15.04 -1.68 6.79
CA TRP A 173 -13.61 -1.37 6.84
C TRP A 173 -12.90 -1.63 5.51
N ALA A 174 -13.34 -2.65 4.78
CA ALA A 174 -12.86 -2.88 3.42
C ALA A 174 -13.27 -1.73 2.47
N ILE A 175 -14.52 -1.29 2.53
CA ILE A 175 -15.03 -0.17 1.72
C ILE A 175 -14.32 1.14 2.11
N LEU A 176 -14.18 1.41 3.42
CA LEU A 176 -13.47 2.59 3.90
C LEU A 176 -12.00 2.59 3.47
N GLY A 177 -11.33 1.43 3.47
CA GLY A 177 -9.98 1.32 2.93
C GLY A 177 -9.94 1.58 1.43
N LEU A 178 -10.77 0.86 0.67
CA LEU A 178 -10.80 0.91 -0.79
C LEU A 178 -11.05 2.32 -1.34
N LEU A 179 -11.95 3.07 -0.72
CA LEU A 179 -12.30 4.43 -1.14
C LEU A 179 -11.51 5.49 -0.39
N GLY A 180 -11.28 5.29 0.91
CA GLY A 180 -10.66 6.28 1.79
C GLY A 180 -9.18 6.51 1.47
N ALA A 181 -8.42 5.48 1.15
CA ALA A 181 -7.00 5.65 0.83
C ALA A 181 -6.76 6.46 -0.46
N PRO A 182 -7.47 6.20 -1.59
CA PRO A 182 -7.39 7.06 -2.78
C PRO A 182 -7.84 8.50 -2.51
N LEU A 183 -8.94 8.69 -1.77
CA LEU A 183 -9.44 10.02 -1.43
C LEU A 183 -8.46 10.79 -0.53
N LEU A 184 -7.89 10.13 0.48
CA LEU A 184 -6.88 10.73 1.35
C LEU A 184 -5.63 11.12 0.57
N LEU A 185 -5.13 10.24 -0.30
CA LEU A 185 -3.97 10.54 -1.14
C LEU A 185 -4.28 11.72 -2.07
N GLY A 186 -5.44 11.74 -2.71
CA GLY A 186 -5.89 12.86 -3.53
C GLY A 186 -5.95 14.17 -2.73
N ALA A 187 -6.53 14.13 -1.53
CA ALA A 187 -6.59 15.30 -0.66
C ALA A 187 -5.18 15.81 -0.25
N VAL A 188 -4.24 14.91 0.01
CA VAL A 188 -2.85 15.29 0.32
C VAL A 188 -2.15 15.87 -0.91
N LEU A 189 -2.26 15.24 -2.07
CA LEU A 189 -1.56 15.66 -3.28
C LEU A 189 -2.06 16.98 -3.85
N PHE A 190 -3.36 17.23 -3.79
CA PHE A 190 -3.98 18.43 -4.36
C PHE A 190 -4.34 19.49 -3.30
N GLY A 191 -4.72 19.06 -2.10
CA GLY A 191 -5.11 19.95 -1.02
C GLY A 191 -3.94 20.61 -0.32
N MET A 192 -2.86 19.86 -0.04
CA MET A 192 -1.69 20.40 0.65
C MET A 192 -1.01 21.54 -0.11
N PRO A 193 -0.71 21.44 -1.42
CA PRO A 193 -0.15 22.56 -2.17
C PRO A 193 -1.06 23.79 -2.19
N ALA A 194 -2.38 23.59 -2.30
CA ALA A 194 -3.35 24.68 -2.25
C ALA A 194 -3.34 25.38 -0.89
N LEU A 195 -3.33 24.63 0.20
CA LEU A 195 -3.24 25.17 1.56
C LEU A 195 -1.93 25.93 1.80
N LEU A 196 -0.80 25.40 1.32
CA LEU A 196 0.51 26.05 1.46
C LEU A 196 0.58 27.36 0.65
N ARG A 197 -0.05 27.42 -0.54
CA ARG A 197 -0.19 28.67 -1.30
C ARG A 197 -1.06 29.69 -0.57
N LEU A 198 -2.20 29.28 -0.03
CA LEU A 198 -3.08 30.16 0.75
C LEU A 198 -2.39 30.67 2.03
N ALA A 199 -1.51 29.87 2.63
CA ALA A 199 -0.70 30.27 3.77
C ALA A 199 0.52 31.14 3.41
N GLY A 200 0.75 31.44 2.11
CA GLY A 200 1.91 32.20 1.65
C GLY A 200 3.24 31.46 1.74
N LEU A 201 3.20 30.14 1.92
CA LEU A 201 4.40 29.30 2.06
C LEU A 201 4.90 28.74 0.70
N LEU A 202 4.11 28.90 -0.35
CA LEU A 202 4.49 28.59 -1.73
C LEU A 202 4.13 29.79 -2.65
N PRO A 203 4.93 30.02 -3.69
CA PRO A 203 4.60 31.03 -4.70
C PRO A 203 3.27 30.70 -5.39
N ALA A 204 2.57 31.74 -5.83
CA ALA A 204 1.29 31.64 -6.53
C ALA A 204 1.43 30.95 -7.88
#